data_0f339de60ad2b767a74ccc67e4c64bb3
#
_entry.id   0f339de60ad2b767a74ccc67e4c64bb3
#
_cell.length_a   1.000
_cell.length_b   1.000
_cell.length_c   1.000
_cell.angle_alpha   90.00
_cell.angle_beta   90.00
_cell.angle_gamma   90.00
#
_symmetry.space_group_name_H-M   'P 1'
#
loop_
_entity.id
_entity.type
_entity.pdbx_description
1 polymer ?
#
loop_
_entity_poly.entity_id
_entity_poly.type
_entity_poly.pdbx_seq_one_letter_code
_entity_poly.pdbx_strand_id
1 'polypeptide(L)'
;MRPLQPGDLDAFTRFAMALAGEGRRFLKEDLSDPVKVFADYQRETAAVRLAALDGAGEIAGLAGAFAGEGWSSHVAEIRVVVGAAYRGRGVGRALARAALLEAVKLGCSHVYVEVIAAQDALVAMFQDIGFEPEALLVDFVRDSDGENRDLMLLTHRVDVNQARNRLWGMDEVAG
;
A
#
# COMPACT_ATOMS: atom_id res chain seq x y z
N MET A 1 10.39 8.94 4.17
CA MET A 1 9.41 8.45 3.19
C MET A 1 9.27 9.47 2.07
N ARG A 2 9.23 9.05 0.82
CA ARG A 2 9.08 9.92 -0.35
C ARG A 2 8.55 9.11 -1.54
N PRO A 3 8.07 9.76 -2.60
CA PRO A 3 7.77 9.06 -3.85
C PRO A 3 8.98 8.29 -4.38
N LEU A 4 8.71 7.12 -4.97
CA LEU A 4 9.71 6.31 -5.65
C LEU A 4 10.23 7.07 -6.89
N GLN A 5 11.53 7.20 -7.02
CA GLN A 5 12.18 8.02 -8.06
C GLN A 5 12.94 7.14 -9.06
N PRO A 6 13.17 7.61 -10.30
CA PRO A 6 13.93 6.84 -11.30
C PRO A 6 15.31 6.39 -10.83
N GLY A 7 15.98 7.15 -9.96
CA GLY A 7 17.28 6.80 -9.38
C GLY A 7 17.24 5.70 -8.34
N ASP A 8 16.07 5.18 -7.96
CA ASP A 8 15.93 4.15 -6.94
C ASP A 8 16.02 2.71 -7.50
N LEU A 9 16.27 2.53 -8.81
CA LEU A 9 16.27 1.21 -9.46
C LEU A 9 17.16 0.20 -8.74
N ASP A 10 18.37 0.56 -8.36
CA ASP A 10 19.30 -0.37 -7.71
C ASP A 10 18.81 -0.76 -6.31
N ALA A 11 18.34 0.21 -5.53
CA ALA A 11 17.78 -0.05 -4.20
C ALA A 11 16.49 -0.88 -4.29
N PHE A 12 15.63 -0.60 -5.28
CA PHE A 12 14.43 -1.39 -5.56
C PHE A 12 14.77 -2.83 -5.94
N THR A 13 15.77 -3.03 -6.80
CA THR A 13 16.21 -4.36 -7.21
C THR A 13 16.72 -5.16 -6.02
N ARG A 14 17.57 -4.57 -5.16
CA ARG A 14 18.02 -5.22 -3.92
C ARG A 14 16.87 -5.56 -2.99
N PHE A 15 15.92 -4.63 -2.81
CA PHE A 15 14.73 -4.86 -2.00
C PHE A 15 13.88 -6.01 -2.54
N ALA A 16 13.58 -6.03 -3.85
CA ALA A 16 12.81 -7.08 -4.50
C ALA A 16 13.47 -8.46 -4.38
N MET A 17 14.80 -8.51 -4.52
CA MET A 17 15.56 -9.75 -4.33
C MET A 17 15.58 -10.22 -2.87
N ALA A 18 15.63 -9.30 -1.91
CA ALA A 18 15.59 -9.62 -0.48
C ALA A 18 14.21 -10.08 0.02
N LEU A 19 13.13 -9.82 -0.74
CA LEU A 19 11.77 -10.33 -0.45
C LEU A 19 11.59 -11.82 -0.80
N ALA A 20 12.66 -12.58 -1.09
CA ALA A 20 12.58 -14.01 -1.40
C ALA A 20 11.86 -14.81 -0.29
N GLY A 21 11.24 -15.94 -0.66
CA GLY A 21 10.54 -16.82 0.27
C GLY A 21 9.20 -16.25 0.76
N GLU A 22 8.96 -16.30 2.07
CA GLU A 22 7.68 -15.86 2.67
C GLU A 22 7.30 -14.41 2.36
N GLY A 23 8.28 -13.54 2.09
CA GLY A 23 8.03 -12.15 1.72
C GLY A 23 7.32 -12.00 0.38
N ARG A 24 7.50 -12.95 -0.56
CA ARG A 24 6.84 -12.96 -1.87
C ARG A 24 5.52 -13.70 -1.87
N ARG A 25 5.31 -14.58 -0.90
CA ARG A 25 4.17 -15.52 -0.86
C ARG A 25 2.82 -14.83 -1.05
N PHE A 26 2.68 -13.61 -0.56
CA PHE A 26 1.44 -12.86 -0.54
C PHE A 26 1.52 -11.54 -1.30
N LEU A 27 2.49 -11.39 -2.20
CA LEU A 27 2.55 -10.21 -3.07
C LEU A 27 1.60 -10.40 -4.26
N LYS A 28 0.83 -9.36 -4.56
CA LYS A 28 0.00 -9.30 -5.77
C LYS A 28 0.85 -9.20 -7.05
N GLU A 29 2.02 -8.61 -6.93
CA GLU A 29 2.91 -8.30 -8.05
C GLU A 29 4.03 -9.33 -8.14
N ASP A 30 4.27 -9.80 -9.35
CA ASP A 30 5.42 -10.67 -9.62
C ASP A 30 6.69 -9.82 -9.71
N LEU A 31 7.52 -9.88 -8.68
CA LEU A 31 8.83 -9.22 -8.61
C LEU A 31 9.98 -10.09 -9.12
N SER A 32 9.71 -11.09 -9.99
CA SER A 32 10.76 -11.96 -10.57
C SER A 32 11.69 -11.20 -11.52
N ASP A 33 11.19 -10.17 -12.20
CA ASP A 33 11.95 -9.22 -13.00
C ASP A 33 11.83 -7.80 -12.43
N PRO A 34 12.63 -7.44 -11.42
CA PRO A 34 12.53 -6.14 -10.77
C PRO A 34 12.76 -4.95 -11.70
N VAL A 35 13.61 -5.11 -12.72
CA VAL A 35 13.92 -4.03 -13.67
C VAL A 35 12.70 -3.70 -14.52
N LYS A 36 12.02 -4.72 -15.03
CA LYS A 36 10.78 -4.55 -15.79
C LYS A 36 9.69 -3.95 -14.92
N VAL A 37 9.47 -4.50 -13.73
CA VAL A 37 8.46 -3.99 -12.79
C VAL A 37 8.72 -2.53 -12.43
N PHE A 38 9.97 -2.16 -12.17
CA PHE A 38 10.32 -0.78 -11.89
C PHE A 38 10.05 0.15 -13.08
N ALA A 39 10.36 -0.29 -14.29
CA ALA A 39 10.07 0.49 -15.50
C ALA A 39 8.56 0.68 -15.72
N ASP A 40 7.76 -0.34 -15.44
CA ASP A 40 6.30 -0.26 -15.51
C ASP A 40 5.76 0.69 -14.44
N TYR A 41 6.32 0.68 -13.23
CA TYR A 41 6.00 1.63 -12.16
C TYR A 41 6.24 3.09 -12.55
N GLN A 42 7.30 3.38 -13.32
CA GLN A 42 7.60 4.74 -13.76
C GLN A 42 6.69 5.24 -14.90
N ARG A 43 6.01 4.33 -15.59
CA ARG A 43 5.09 4.67 -16.69
C ARG A 43 3.66 4.88 -16.22
N GLU A 44 3.29 4.24 -15.11
CA GLU A 44 1.92 4.26 -14.61
C GLU A 44 1.65 5.58 -13.88
N THR A 45 0.71 6.36 -14.42
CA THR A 45 0.33 7.68 -13.89
C THR A 45 -0.89 7.64 -12.96
N ALA A 46 -1.66 6.55 -12.99
CA ALA A 46 -2.86 6.36 -12.15
C ALA A 46 -2.52 5.85 -10.73
N ALA A 47 -1.24 5.64 -10.44
CA ALA A 47 -0.78 5.15 -9.15
C ALA A 47 0.31 6.03 -8.56
N VAL A 48 0.27 6.23 -7.25
CA VAL A 48 1.36 6.84 -6.49
C VAL A 48 2.10 5.73 -5.75
N ARG A 49 3.42 5.70 -5.87
CA ARG A 49 4.28 4.74 -5.16
C ARG A 49 5.25 5.46 -4.25
N LEU A 50 5.33 5.00 -3.02
CA LEU A 50 6.14 5.56 -1.94
C LEU A 50 7.19 4.55 -1.50
N ALA A 51 8.40 5.04 -1.23
CA ALA A 51 9.47 4.28 -0.62
C ALA A 51 9.78 4.82 0.78
N ALA A 52 9.87 3.92 1.76
CA ALA A 52 10.49 4.18 3.04
C ALA A 52 11.96 3.78 2.94
N LEU A 53 12.86 4.73 3.15
CA LEU A 53 14.29 4.51 3.12
C LEU A 53 14.84 4.46 4.55
N ASP A 54 15.85 3.65 4.77
CA ASP A 54 16.67 3.67 5.99
C ASP A 54 17.76 4.74 5.93
N GLY A 55 18.60 4.81 6.97
CA GLY A 55 19.69 5.79 7.06
C GLY A 55 20.83 5.58 6.04
N ALA A 56 20.89 4.42 5.40
CA ALA A 56 21.85 4.10 4.33
C ALA A 56 21.28 4.33 2.92
N GLY A 57 19.99 4.72 2.82
CA GLY A 57 19.30 4.91 1.55
C GLY A 57 18.72 3.62 0.96
N GLU A 58 18.74 2.51 1.70
CA GLU A 58 18.13 1.25 1.28
C GLU A 58 16.61 1.28 1.52
N ILE A 59 15.86 0.59 0.65
CA ILE A 59 14.41 0.52 0.78
C ILE A 59 14.02 -0.44 1.93
N ALA A 60 13.41 0.12 2.96
CA ALA A 60 12.86 -0.62 4.08
C ALA A 60 11.46 -1.17 3.78
N GLY A 61 10.72 -0.50 2.90
CA GLY A 61 9.40 -0.91 2.48
C GLY A 61 8.83 0.01 1.40
N LEU A 62 7.79 -0.47 0.74
CA LEU A 62 7.07 0.24 -0.32
C LEU A 62 5.59 0.31 0.01
N ALA A 63 4.94 1.35 -0.44
CA ALA A 63 3.49 1.44 -0.48
C ALA A 63 3.03 2.05 -1.80
N GLY A 64 1.78 1.75 -2.19
CA GLY A 64 1.15 2.36 -3.34
C GLY A 64 -0.30 2.69 -3.07
N ALA A 65 -0.81 3.73 -3.75
CA ALA A 65 -2.21 4.07 -3.86
C ALA A 65 -2.59 4.00 -5.35
N PHE A 66 -3.59 3.20 -5.67
CA PHE A 66 -4.02 2.85 -7.03
C PHE A 66 -5.48 3.26 -7.18
N ALA A 67 -5.72 4.39 -7.85
CA ALA A 67 -7.08 4.86 -8.11
C ALA A 67 -7.76 4.00 -9.18
N GLY A 68 -9.03 3.70 -8.98
CA GLY A 68 -9.87 3.02 -9.95
C GLY A 68 -10.26 3.94 -11.11
N GLU A 69 -10.89 3.35 -12.12
CA GLU A 69 -11.36 4.05 -13.31
C GLU A 69 -12.89 4.00 -13.44
N GLY A 70 -13.44 4.89 -14.23
CA GLY A 70 -14.86 4.92 -14.56
C GLY A 70 -15.74 5.03 -13.30
N TRP A 71 -16.65 4.08 -13.11
CA TRP A 71 -17.55 4.06 -11.94
C TRP A 71 -16.86 3.89 -10.59
N SER A 72 -15.61 3.39 -10.57
CA SER A 72 -14.78 3.22 -9.39
C SER A 72 -13.72 4.32 -9.22
N SER A 73 -13.80 5.41 -9.97
CA SER A 73 -12.80 6.50 -9.92
C SER A 73 -12.67 7.19 -8.55
N HIS A 74 -13.67 7.01 -7.67
CA HIS A 74 -13.66 7.49 -6.29
C HIS A 74 -13.09 6.47 -5.29
N VAL A 75 -12.63 5.32 -5.76
CA VAL A 75 -12.11 4.22 -4.94
C VAL A 75 -10.61 4.07 -5.22
N ALA A 76 -9.82 3.83 -4.19
CA ALA A 76 -8.40 3.46 -4.34
C ALA A 76 -8.09 2.17 -3.59
N GLU A 77 -7.28 1.31 -4.18
CA GLU A 77 -6.58 0.26 -3.47
C GLU A 77 -5.29 0.81 -2.88
N ILE A 78 -4.96 0.44 -1.64
CA ILE A 78 -3.60 0.63 -1.13
C ILE A 78 -2.91 -0.70 -0.95
N ARG A 79 -1.61 -0.73 -1.25
CA ARG A 79 -0.74 -1.90 -1.08
C ARG A 79 0.46 -1.50 -0.26
N VAL A 80 0.89 -2.37 0.65
CA VAL A 80 2.05 -2.14 1.50
C VAL A 80 2.89 -3.39 1.58
N VAL A 81 4.18 -3.25 1.40
CA VAL A 81 5.16 -4.33 1.63
C VAL A 81 6.33 -3.81 2.45
N VAL A 82 6.77 -4.59 3.44
CA VAL A 82 7.88 -4.24 4.32
C VAL A 82 8.92 -5.37 4.30
N GLY A 83 10.17 -4.99 4.08
CA GLY A 83 11.29 -5.92 4.14
C GLY A 83 11.39 -6.59 5.50
N ALA A 84 11.73 -7.88 5.53
CA ALA A 84 11.73 -8.69 6.75
C ALA A 84 12.55 -8.05 7.89
N ALA A 85 13.71 -7.47 7.57
CA ALA A 85 14.58 -6.80 8.55
C ALA A 85 13.98 -5.54 9.20
N TYR A 86 12.90 -4.98 8.62
CA TYR A 86 12.27 -3.73 9.06
C TYR A 86 10.87 -3.94 9.65
N ARG A 87 10.39 -5.20 9.72
CA ARG A 87 9.10 -5.53 10.33
C ARG A 87 9.11 -5.27 11.84
N GLY A 88 7.93 -5.05 12.42
CA GLY A 88 7.78 -4.77 13.85
C GLY A 88 8.28 -3.41 14.31
N ARG A 89 8.76 -2.54 13.41
CA ARG A 89 9.33 -1.21 13.72
C ARG A 89 8.39 -0.05 13.34
N GLY A 90 7.14 -0.33 13.04
CA GLY A 90 6.14 0.69 12.66
C GLY A 90 6.20 1.16 11.20
N VAL A 91 7.15 0.66 10.39
CA VAL A 91 7.33 1.05 8.97
C VAL A 91 6.07 0.79 8.16
N GLY A 92 5.44 -0.38 8.33
CA GLY A 92 4.21 -0.73 7.61
C GLY A 92 3.05 0.21 7.93
N ARG A 93 2.84 0.54 9.20
CA ARG A 93 1.82 1.49 9.64
C ARG A 93 2.06 2.88 9.07
N ALA A 94 3.29 3.33 9.08
CA ALA A 94 3.64 4.64 8.53
C ALA A 94 3.44 4.69 7.00
N LEU A 95 3.80 3.64 6.27
CA LEU A 95 3.57 3.49 4.84
C LEU A 95 2.07 3.43 4.51
N ALA A 96 1.27 2.67 5.27
CA ALA A 96 -0.18 2.58 5.06
C ALA A 96 -0.86 3.94 5.22
N ARG A 97 -0.50 4.70 6.27
CA ARG A 97 -1.00 6.07 6.46
C ARG A 97 -0.60 7.02 5.34
N ALA A 98 0.64 6.92 4.86
CA ALA A 98 1.10 7.73 3.75
C ALA A 98 0.36 7.37 2.44
N ALA A 99 0.14 6.09 2.15
CA ALA A 99 -0.62 5.65 0.98
C ALA A 99 -2.10 6.09 1.06
N LEU A 100 -2.72 6.03 2.26
CA LEU A 100 -4.06 6.55 2.48
C LEU A 100 -4.13 8.06 2.16
N LEU A 101 -3.13 8.83 2.60
CA LEU A 101 -3.05 10.25 2.31
C LEU A 101 -2.91 10.52 0.80
N GLU A 102 -2.12 9.73 0.09
CA GLU A 102 -2.01 9.86 -1.37
C GLU A 102 -3.33 9.51 -2.08
N ALA A 103 -4.06 8.47 -1.62
CA ALA A 103 -5.39 8.16 -2.14
C ALA A 103 -6.37 9.36 -1.98
N VAL A 104 -6.33 10.05 -0.84
CA VAL A 104 -7.11 11.28 -0.61
C VAL A 104 -6.69 12.40 -1.57
N LYS A 105 -5.40 12.59 -1.80
CA LYS A 105 -4.90 13.60 -2.77
C LYS A 105 -5.33 13.29 -4.21
N LEU A 106 -5.46 12.01 -4.56
CA LEU A 106 -6.03 11.56 -5.83
C LEU A 106 -7.55 11.80 -5.93
N GLY A 107 -8.20 12.25 -4.86
CA GLY A 107 -9.64 12.53 -4.83
C GLY A 107 -10.50 11.32 -4.47
N CYS A 108 -9.91 10.22 -4.02
CA CYS A 108 -10.65 9.04 -3.63
C CYS A 108 -11.33 9.23 -2.27
N SER A 109 -12.61 8.87 -2.18
CA SER A 109 -13.42 8.90 -0.95
C SER A 109 -13.53 7.54 -0.27
N HIS A 110 -13.19 6.47 -0.99
CA HIS A 110 -13.17 5.10 -0.50
C HIS A 110 -11.80 4.50 -0.74
N VAL A 111 -11.24 3.91 0.28
CA VAL A 111 -9.93 3.24 0.18
C VAL A 111 -10.08 1.82 0.72
N TYR A 112 -9.53 0.86 0.00
CA TYR A 112 -9.53 -0.51 0.47
C TYR A 112 -8.15 -1.13 0.46
N VAL A 113 -8.00 -2.19 1.22
CA VAL A 113 -6.83 -3.05 1.25
C VAL A 113 -7.27 -4.50 1.25
N GLU A 114 -6.53 -5.33 0.56
CA GLU A 114 -6.68 -6.78 0.57
C GLU A 114 -5.59 -7.40 1.43
N VAL A 115 -6.00 -8.22 2.39
CA VAL A 115 -5.11 -8.88 3.35
C VAL A 115 -5.46 -10.36 3.41
N ILE A 116 -4.47 -11.24 3.43
CA ILE A 116 -4.72 -12.66 3.74
C ILE A 116 -5.31 -12.74 5.14
N ALA A 117 -6.49 -13.35 5.27
CA ALA A 117 -7.26 -13.34 6.51
C ALA A 117 -6.50 -13.91 7.71
N ALA A 118 -5.59 -14.85 7.48
CA ALA A 118 -4.73 -15.44 8.52
C ALA A 118 -3.60 -14.51 9.02
N GLN A 119 -3.45 -13.31 8.45
CA GLN A 119 -2.45 -12.33 8.88
C GLN A 119 -3.01 -11.37 9.94
N ASP A 120 -3.41 -11.91 11.12
CA ASP A 120 -4.08 -11.16 12.19
C ASP A 120 -3.40 -9.84 12.56
N ALA A 121 -2.07 -9.84 12.66
CA ALA A 121 -1.31 -8.64 12.99
C ALA A 121 -1.41 -7.54 11.91
N LEU A 122 -1.57 -7.93 10.65
CA LEU A 122 -1.74 -6.99 9.55
C LEU A 122 -3.18 -6.45 9.53
N VAL A 123 -4.17 -7.33 9.75
CA VAL A 123 -5.58 -6.93 9.91
C VAL A 123 -5.70 -5.92 11.05
N ALA A 124 -5.17 -6.23 12.23
CA ALA A 124 -5.20 -5.35 13.39
C ALA A 124 -4.49 -4.01 13.12
N MET A 125 -3.36 -4.02 12.40
CA MET A 125 -2.66 -2.79 12.03
C MET A 125 -3.53 -1.87 11.15
N PHE A 126 -4.27 -2.43 10.20
CA PHE A 126 -5.17 -1.64 9.35
C PHE A 126 -6.39 -1.14 10.13
N GLN A 127 -6.96 -1.94 11.02
CA GLN A 127 -8.03 -1.50 11.93
C GLN A 127 -7.59 -0.33 12.82
N ASP A 128 -6.37 -0.36 13.34
CA ASP A 128 -5.80 0.72 14.17
C ASP A 128 -5.63 2.06 13.42
N ILE A 129 -5.63 2.03 12.09
CA ILE A 129 -5.58 3.26 11.27
C ILE A 129 -6.93 3.59 10.63
N GLY A 130 -8.01 2.94 11.10
CA GLY A 130 -9.40 3.27 10.78
C GLY A 130 -9.98 2.52 9.59
N PHE A 131 -9.39 1.39 9.20
CA PHE A 131 -10.03 0.47 8.26
C PHE A 131 -10.96 -0.49 9.01
N GLU A 132 -12.06 -0.84 8.38
CA GLU A 132 -13.05 -1.78 8.90
C GLU A 132 -13.15 -3.00 7.99
N PRO A 133 -13.26 -4.23 8.54
CA PRO A 133 -13.52 -5.43 7.75
C PRO A 133 -14.86 -5.30 7.02
N GLU A 134 -14.87 -5.47 5.71
CA GLU A 134 -16.06 -5.36 4.87
C GLU A 134 -16.51 -6.71 4.31
N ALA A 135 -15.54 -7.55 3.89
CA ALA A 135 -15.85 -8.86 3.34
C ALA A 135 -14.75 -9.88 3.61
N LEU A 136 -15.16 -11.14 3.76
CA LEU A 136 -14.27 -12.30 3.75
C LEU A 136 -14.58 -13.12 2.49
N LEU A 137 -13.60 -13.27 1.63
CA LEU A 137 -13.68 -14.04 0.40
C LEU A 137 -12.94 -15.37 0.61
N VAL A 138 -13.71 -16.45 0.73
CA VAL A 138 -13.18 -17.79 1.04
C VAL A 138 -12.46 -18.37 -0.17
N ASP A 139 -11.26 -18.96 0.04
CA ASP A 139 -10.44 -19.62 -0.99
C ASP A 139 -10.11 -18.72 -2.20
N PHE A 140 -10.06 -17.41 -2.00
CA PHE A 140 -10.02 -16.43 -3.08
C PHE A 140 -8.62 -16.20 -3.66
N VAL A 141 -7.59 -16.41 -2.86
CA VAL A 141 -6.19 -16.20 -3.26
C VAL A 141 -5.47 -17.53 -3.26
N ARG A 142 -4.64 -17.76 -4.28
CA ARG A 142 -3.70 -18.88 -4.29
C ARG A 142 -2.30 -18.36 -4.03
N ASP A 143 -1.69 -18.84 -2.95
CA ASP A 143 -0.33 -18.45 -2.59
C ASP A 143 0.73 -19.15 -3.48
N SER A 144 2.01 -18.78 -3.30
CA SER A 144 3.11 -19.34 -4.11
C SER A 144 3.31 -20.85 -3.93
N ASP A 145 2.77 -21.44 -2.85
CA ASP A 145 2.85 -22.88 -2.57
C ASP A 145 1.68 -23.63 -3.21
N GLY A 146 0.77 -22.90 -3.88
CA GLY A 146 -0.43 -23.45 -4.52
C GLY A 146 -1.62 -23.64 -3.59
N GLU A 147 -1.52 -23.19 -2.34
CA GLU A 147 -2.58 -23.28 -1.34
C GLU A 147 -3.57 -22.14 -1.48
N ASN A 148 -4.87 -22.47 -1.40
CA ASN A 148 -5.91 -21.46 -1.35
C ASN A 148 -5.94 -20.79 0.02
N ARG A 149 -6.18 -19.47 0.03
CA ARG A 149 -6.27 -18.65 1.22
C ARG A 149 -7.47 -17.74 1.16
N ASP A 150 -8.05 -17.49 2.32
CA ASP A 150 -9.11 -16.52 2.47
C ASP A 150 -8.55 -15.11 2.39
N LEU A 151 -9.25 -14.24 1.68
CA LEU A 151 -8.92 -12.83 1.55
C LEU A 151 -9.89 -11.99 2.40
N MET A 152 -9.34 -11.16 3.27
CA MET A 152 -10.08 -10.12 3.99
C MET A 152 -10.01 -8.82 3.21
N LEU A 153 -11.14 -8.26 2.86
CA LEU A 153 -11.27 -6.90 2.34
C LEU A 153 -11.55 -5.96 3.51
N LEU A 154 -10.67 -4.98 3.73
CA LEU A 154 -10.92 -3.91 4.69
C LEU A 154 -11.06 -2.60 3.94
N THR A 155 -12.00 -1.76 4.38
CA THR A 155 -12.29 -0.47 3.75
C THR A 155 -12.15 0.68 4.72
N HIS A 156 -11.80 1.85 4.18
CA HIS A 156 -11.76 3.12 4.90
C HIS A 156 -12.53 4.16 4.08
N ARG A 157 -13.55 4.76 4.68
CA ARG A 157 -14.31 5.85 4.06
C ARG A 157 -13.73 7.19 4.50
N VAL A 158 -13.34 7.99 3.53
CA VAL A 158 -12.74 9.29 3.74
C VAL A 158 -13.75 10.36 3.38
N ASP A 159 -14.03 11.28 4.28
CA ASP A 159 -14.65 12.54 3.91
C ASP A 159 -13.59 13.40 3.23
N VAL A 160 -13.60 13.38 1.90
CA VAL A 160 -12.60 14.08 1.07
C VAL A 160 -12.59 15.58 1.36
N ASN A 161 -13.76 16.17 1.64
CA ASN A 161 -13.86 17.61 1.91
C ASN A 161 -13.24 17.95 3.27
N GLN A 162 -13.56 17.19 4.31
CA GLN A 162 -12.92 17.38 5.63
C GLN A 162 -11.43 17.09 5.59
N ALA A 163 -11.01 16.02 4.93
CA ALA A 163 -9.60 15.68 4.82
C ALA A 163 -8.81 16.75 4.03
N ARG A 164 -9.37 17.27 2.93
CA ARG A 164 -8.75 18.38 2.16
C ARG A 164 -8.66 19.64 3.00
N ASN A 165 -9.73 20.04 3.68
CA ASN A 165 -9.74 21.23 4.52
C ASN A 165 -8.66 21.14 5.62
N ARG A 166 -8.53 20.00 6.30
CA ARG A 166 -7.46 19.78 7.29
C ARG A 166 -6.06 19.83 6.68
N LEU A 167 -5.87 19.25 5.49
CA LEU A 167 -4.57 19.26 4.80
C LEU A 167 -4.14 20.67 4.38
N TRP A 168 -5.10 21.55 4.07
CA TRP A 168 -4.83 22.92 3.60
C TRP A 168 -5.01 23.98 4.70
N GLY A 169 -5.25 23.57 5.96
CA GLY A 169 -5.45 24.51 7.08
C GLY A 169 -6.67 25.42 6.93
N MET A 170 -7.69 24.99 6.19
CA MET A 170 -8.89 25.80 5.91
C MET A 170 -9.97 25.66 6.97
N ASP A 171 -9.77 24.83 8.02
CA ASP A 171 -10.76 24.65 9.10
C ASP A 171 -10.79 25.80 10.10
N GLU A 172 -9.86 26.77 10.00
CA GLU A 172 -9.78 27.90 10.95
C GLU A 172 -10.48 29.20 10.49
N VAL A 173 -11.17 29.20 9.35
CA VAL A 173 -11.77 30.43 8.77
C VAL A 173 -13.30 30.50 8.90
N ALA A 174 -13.93 29.56 9.60
CA ALA A 174 -15.37 29.59 9.90
C ALA A 174 -15.60 29.76 11.40
N GLY A 175 -15.25 30.93 11.93
CA GLY A 175 -15.55 31.42 13.28
C GLY A 175 -16.15 32.80 13.23
#